data_354996bc03f58d6e0f1eead6f1bbd453
#
_entry.id   354996bc03f58d6e0f1eead6f1bbd453
#
_cell.length_a   1.000
_cell.length_b   1.000
_cell.length_c   1.000
_cell.angle_alpha   90.00
_cell.angle_beta   90.00
_cell.angle_gamma   90.00
#
_symmetry.space_group_name_H-M   'P 1'
#
loop_
_entity.id
_entity.type
_entity.pdbx_description
1 polymer ?
#
loop_
_entity_poly.entity_id
_entity_poly.type
_entity_poly.pdbx_seq_one_letter_code
_entity_poly.pdbx_strand_id
1 'polypeptide(L)'
;MPLNKYAPQVATHRRTQNAILEATKQLIATTGLKKMSMIEIADVSEVSRATLYNHYRDKDSVIRALCESEMQRLVEIAQTAPDVTSALELISIEISHDKALAAMRIQDPDFLTMALSAQTDVLWKAFAIAMTHLLGSGKSELATRWLIGQALHPITPAQSRAQAEAITAIANL
;
A
#
# COMPACT_ATOMS: atom_id res chain seq x y z
N MET A 1 -27.58 -10.04 27.82
CA MET A 1 -26.34 -9.91 27.04
C MET A 1 -25.71 -8.57 27.35
N PRO A 2 -24.48 -8.50 27.89
CA PRO A 2 -23.82 -7.22 28.13
C PRO A 2 -23.39 -6.63 26.78
N LEU A 3 -23.92 -5.44 26.45
CA LEU A 3 -23.51 -4.62 25.34
C LEU A 3 -21.99 -4.35 25.49
N ASN A 4 -21.19 -4.71 24.48
CA ASN A 4 -19.74 -4.58 24.48
C ASN A 4 -19.35 -3.09 24.59
N LYS A 5 -19.02 -2.64 25.80
CA LYS A 5 -18.65 -1.26 26.16
C LYS A 5 -17.42 -0.74 25.42
N TYR A 6 -16.67 -1.64 24.75
CA TYR A 6 -15.43 -1.35 24.03
C TYR A 6 -15.62 -1.12 22.52
N ALA A 7 -16.75 -1.47 21.95
CA ALA A 7 -16.99 -1.33 20.52
C ALA A 7 -16.89 0.13 19.99
N PRO A 8 -17.40 1.16 20.70
CA PRO A 8 -17.27 2.56 20.25
C PRO A 8 -15.82 3.06 20.26
N GLN A 9 -15.02 2.64 21.25
CA GLN A 9 -13.61 3.08 21.37
C GLN A 9 -12.75 2.49 20.25
N VAL A 10 -12.95 1.21 19.91
CA VAL A 10 -12.24 0.56 18.80
C VAL A 10 -12.57 1.22 17.46
N ALA A 11 -13.86 1.54 17.24
CA ALA A 11 -14.29 2.21 16.02
C ALA A 11 -13.70 3.63 15.90
N THR A 12 -13.65 4.38 16.99
CA THR A 12 -13.03 5.72 17.03
C THR A 12 -11.53 5.62 16.79
N HIS A 13 -10.83 4.67 17.42
CA HIS A 13 -9.40 4.45 17.22
C HIS A 13 -9.07 4.15 15.76
N ARG A 14 -9.83 3.26 15.09
CA ARG A 14 -9.65 2.96 13.65
C ARG A 14 -9.89 4.18 12.76
N ARG A 15 -10.92 4.98 13.03
CA ARG A 15 -11.18 6.21 12.26
C ARG A 15 -10.04 7.19 12.36
N THR A 16 -9.52 7.41 13.56
CA THR A 16 -8.36 8.28 13.80
C THR A 16 -7.12 7.75 13.07
N GLN A 17 -6.85 6.45 13.15
CA GLN A 17 -5.75 5.81 12.45
C GLN A 17 -5.86 6.02 10.93
N ASN A 18 -7.02 5.76 10.35
CA ASN A 18 -7.25 5.95 8.92
C ASN A 18 -7.05 7.42 8.50
N ALA A 19 -7.57 8.38 9.28
CA ALA A 19 -7.37 9.80 9.00
C ALA A 19 -5.88 10.19 8.99
N ILE A 20 -5.09 9.67 9.93
CA ILE A 20 -3.63 9.89 9.99
C ILE A 20 -2.94 9.29 8.76
N LEU A 21 -3.28 8.07 8.35
CA LEU A 21 -2.67 7.40 7.21
C LEU A 21 -3.02 8.09 5.88
N GLU A 22 -4.28 8.48 5.70
CA GLU A 22 -4.72 9.24 4.52
C GLU A 22 -4.01 10.60 4.41
N ALA A 23 -3.93 11.35 5.52
CA ALA A 23 -3.19 12.61 5.58
C ALA A 23 -1.71 12.42 5.25
N THR A 24 -1.09 11.34 5.76
CA THR A 24 0.29 10.99 5.45
C THR A 24 0.48 10.71 3.95
N LYS A 25 -0.41 9.92 3.35
CA LYS A 25 -0.39 9.61 1.91
C LYS A 25 -0.55 10.88 1.07
N GLN A 26 -1.47 11.76 1.45
CA GLN A 26 -1.68 13.05 0.79
C GLN A 26 -0.43 13.94 0.88
N LEU A 27 0.21 14.02 2.03
CA LEU A 27 1.44 14.82 2.23
C LEU A 27 2.60 14.26 1.42
N ILE A 28 2.77 12.95 1.33
CA ILE A 28 3.77 12.34 0.44
C ILE A 28 3.52 12.76 -1.00
N ALA A 29 2.26 12.74 -1.46
CA ALA A 29 1.90 13.12 -2.82
C ALA A 29 2.11 14.61 -3.14
N THR A 30 2.02 15.50 -2.16
CA THR A 30 2.07 16.96 -2.37
C THR A 30 3.39 17.59 -1.95
N THR A 31 3.92 17.20 -0.81
CA THR A 31 5.10 17.80 -0.18
C THR A 31 6.36 16.94 -0.34
N GLY A 32 6.17 15.63 -0.52
CA GLY A 32 7.25 14.64 -0.55
C GLY A 32 7.59 14.09 0.84
N LEU A 33 8.12 12.87 0.85
CA LEU A 33 8.40 12.11 2.06
C LEU A 33 9.43 12.82 2.97
N LYS A 34 10.52 13.33 2.38
CA LYS A 34 11.62 13.95 3.17
C LYS A 34 11.16 15.21 3.91
N LYS A 35 10.34 16.04 3.25
CA LYS A 35 9.88 17.32 3.79
C LYS A 35 8.74 17.19 4.79
N MET A 36 7.92 16.16 4.67
CA MET A 36 6.79 15.89 5.56
C MET A 36 7.23 15.74 7.02
N SER A 37 6.48 16.36 7.94
CA SER A 37 6.70 16.33 9.38
C SER A 37 5.49 15.78 10.16
N MET A 38 5.72 15.33 11.40
CA MET A 38 4.65 14.89 12.32
C MET A 38 3.64 16.01 12.60
N ILE A 39 4.08 17.27 12.59
CA ILE A 39 3.20 18.44 12.80
C ILE A 39 2.22 18.56 11.64
N GLU A 40 2.71 18.52 10.40
CA GLU A 40 1.87 18.58 9.21
C GLU A 40 0.90 17.40 9.11
N ILE A 41 1.34 16.19 9.52
CA ILE A 41 0.44 15.03 9.58
C ILE A 41 -0.70 15.29 10.58
N ALA A 42 -0.42 15.82 11.77
CA ALA A 42 -1.44 16.16 12.74
C ALA A 42 -2.43 17.22 12.21
N ASP A 43 -1.89 18.26 11.57
CA ASP A 43 -2.69 19.36 11.04
C ASP A 43 -3.59 18.89 9.88
N VAL A 44 -3.07 18.13 8.91
CA VAL A 44 -3.84 17.63 7.75
C VAL A 44 -4.85 16.55 8.15
N SER A 45 -4.53 15.70 9.13
CA SER A 45 -5.45 14.68 9.65
C SER A 45 -6.48 15.21 10.64
N GLU A 46 -6.43 16.50 10.98
CA GLU A 46 -7.31 17.17 11.96
C GLU A 46 -7.29 16.49 13.35
N VAL A 47 -6.17 15.89 13.73
CA VAL A 47 -5.99 15.31 15.06
C VAL A 47 -5.04 16.15 15.91
N SER A 48 -5.20 16.10 17.24
CA SER A 48 -4.24 16.74 18.12
C SER A 48 -2.86 16.05 18.01
N ARG A 49 -1.78 16.82 18.22
CA ARG A 49 -0.41 16.25 18.28
C ARG A 49 -0.31 15.13 19.31
N ALA A 50 -0.94 15.31 20.49
CA ALA A 50 -0.98 14.28 21.52
C ALA A 50 -1.66 12.99 21.02
N THR A 51 -2.75 13.12 20.30
CA THR A 51 -3.45 11.98 19.67
C THR A 51 -2.55 11.29 18.65
N LEU A 52 -1.88 12.05 17.76
CA LEU A 52 -0.95 11.47 16.79
C LEU A 52 0.18 10.70 17.48
N TYR A 53 0.85 11.29 18.51
CA TYR A 53 1.92 10.63 19.23
C TYR A 53 1.48 9.44 20.08
N ASN A 54 0.20 9.37 20.45
CA ASN A 54 -0.39 8.18 21.07
C ASN A 54 -0.57 7.02 20.07
N HIS A 55 -0.75 7.30 18.78
CA HIS A 55 -0.85 6.29 17.73
C HIS A 55 0.52 5.91 17.18
N TYR A 56 1.40 6.88 16.96
CA TYR A 56 2.68 6.70 16.28
C TYR A 56 3.77 7.52 16.94
N ARG A 57 4.85 6.84 17.38
CA ARG A 57 5.95 7.46 18.11
C ARG A 57 6.73 8.49 17.26
N ASP A 58 6.89 8.21 15.98
CA ASP A 58 7.71 8.94 15.03
C ASP A 58 7.20 8.80 13.60
N LYS A 59 7.79 9.55 12.69
CA LYS A 59 7.44 9.53 11.26
C LYS A 59 7.64 8.15 10.63
N ASP A 60 8.67 7.43 10.99
CA ASP A 60 8.96 6.11 10.43
C ASP A 60 7.89 5.09 10.81
N SER A 61 7.34 5.17 12.02
CA SER A 61 6.23 4.32 12.45
C SER A 61 4.94 4.62 11.69
N VAL A 62 4.67 5.89 11.36
CA VAL A 62 3.53 6.26 10.50
C VAL A 62 3.72 5.72 9.09
N ILE A 63 4.91 5.90 8.51
CA ILE A 63 5.22 5.43 7.14
C ILE A 63 5.09 3.91 7.06
N ARG A 64 5.61 3.18 8.05
CA ARG A 64 5.46 1.72 8.12
C ARG A 64 3.99 1.31 8.14
N ALA A 65 3.18 1.93 9.01
CA ALA A 65 1.75 1.66 9.10
C ALA A 65 1.00 2.02 7.81
N LEU A 66 1.42 3.08 7.10
CA LEU A 66 0.88 3.40 5.78
C LEU A 66 1.20 2.30 4.77
N CYS A 67 2.45 1.82 4.72
CA CYS A 67 2.82 0.72 3.83
C CYS A 67 2.01 -0.56 4.13
N GLU A 68 1.83 -0.89 5.42
CA GLU A 68 0.97 -2.01 5.86
C GLU A 68 -0.46 -1.85 5.36
N SER A 69 -1.05 -0.67 5.55
CA SER A 69 -2.41 -0.35 5.12
C SER A 69 -2.58 -0.45 3.60
N GLU A 70 -1.61 0.06 2.83
CA GLU A 70 -1.66 0.00 1.36
C GLU A 70 -1.51 -1.44 0.85
N MET A 71 -0.61 -2.23 1.41
CA MET A 71 -0.49 -3.65 1.05
C MET A 71 -1.78 -4.42 1.38
N GLN A 72 -2.38 -4.17 2.54
CA GLN A 72 -3.65 -4.78 2.92
C GLN A 72 -4.77 -4.38 1.95
N ARG A 73 -4.83 -3.10 1.55
CA ARG A 73 -5.80 -2.60 0.57
C ARG A 73 -5.64 -3.30 -0.79
N LEU A 74 -4.41 -3.51 -1.27
CA LEU A 74 -4.17 -4.24 -2.52
C LEU A 74 -4.63 -5.70 -2.43
N VAL A 75 -4.43 -6.36 -1.28
CA VAL A 75 -4.93 -7.72 -1.04
C VAL A 75 -6.46 -7.75 -1.04
N GLU A 76 -7.12 -6.77 -0.43
CA GLU A 76 -8.59 -6.67 -0.42
C GLU A 76 -9.14 -6.45 -1.84
N ILE A 77 -8.50 -5.61 -2.66
CA ILE A 77 -8.85 -5.45 -4.08
C ILE A 77 -8.77 -6.79 -4.81
N ALA A 78 -7.68 -7.55 -4.59
CA ALA A 78 -7.53 -8.87 -5.20
C ALA A 78 -8.64 -9.85 -4.80
N GLN A 79 -9.03 -9.84 -3.53
CA GLN A 79 -10.08 -10.73 -3.00
C GLN A 79 -11.48 -10.41 -3.51
N THR A 80 -11.75 -9.16 -3.88
CA THR A 80 -13.05 -8.73 -4.41
C THR A 80 -13.15 -8.84 -5.94
N ALA A 81 -12.06 -9.12 -6.62
CA ALA A 81 -12.03 -9.27 -8.08
C ALA A 81 -12.74 -10.56 -8.53
N PRO A 82 -13.39 -10.58 -9.69
CA PRO A 82 -14.13 -11.73 -10.18
C PRO A 82 -13.24 -12.91 -10.56
N ASP A 83 -12.00 -12.66 -10.94
CA ASP A 83 -10.99 -13.65 -11.34
C ASP A 83 -9.57 -13.13 -11.11
N VAL A 84 -8.60 -14.01 -11.24
CA VAL A 84 -7.18 -13.75 -10.98
C VAL A 84 -6.60 -12.70 -11.94
N THR A 85 -6.99 -12.71 -13.20
CA THR A 85 -6.54 -11.74 -14.20
C THR A 85 -7.03 -10.35 -13.85
N SER A 86 -8.31 -10.22 -13.51
CA SER A 86 -8.90 -8.96 -13.06
C SER A 86 -8.28 -8.47 -11.75
N ALA A 87 -7.94 -9.38 -10.83
CA ALA A 87 -7.24 -9.03 -9.60
C ALA A 87 -5.87 -8.38 -9.89
N LEU A 88 -5.06 -9.02 -10.75
CA LEU A 88 -3.76 -8.48 -11.16
C LEU A 88 -3.88 -7.16 -11.91
N GLU A 89 -4.83 -7.05 -12.81
CA GLU A 89 -5.11 -5.81 -13.54
C GLU A 89 -5.44 -4.66 -12.59
N LEU A 90 -6.36 -4.87 -11.64
CA LEU A 90 -6.76 -3.85 -10.68
C LEU A 90 -5.60 -3.42 -9.77
N ILE A 91 -4.83 -4.36 -9.22
CA ILE A 91 -3.64 -4.05 -8.41
C ILE A 91 -2.64 -3.22 -9.24
N SER A 92 -2.41 -3.61 -10.50
CA SER A 92 -1.52 -2.93 -11.43
C SER A 92 -1.95 -1.48 -11.68
N ILE A 93 -3.24 -1.26 -11.92
CA ILE A 93 -3.81 0.07 -12.13
C ILE A 93 -3.64 0.93 -10.87
N GLU A 94 -3.95 0.38 -9.68
CA GLU A 94 -3.79 1.09 -8.41
C GLU A 94 -2.34 1.55 -8.19
N ILE A 95 -1.36 0.66 -8.37
CA ILE A 95 0.07 0.98 -8.22
C ILE A 95 0.51 2.02 -9.26
N SER A 96 0.12 1.85 -10.52
CA SER A 96 0.54 2.73 -11.61
C SER A 96 -0.01 4.15 -11.49
N HIS A 97 -1.21 4.32 -10.91
CA HIS A 97 -1.88 5.61 -10.75
C HIS A 97 -1.75 6.22 -9.35
N ASP A 98 -1.02 5.57 -8.44
CA ASP A 98 -0.83 6.07 -7.08
C ASP A 98 -0.03 7.38 -7.08
N LYS A 99 -0.65 8.44 -6.55
CA LYS A 99 -0.06 9.80 -6.52
C LYS A 99 1.13 9.91 -5.57
N ALA A 100 1.12 9.15 -4.47
CA ALA A 100 2.24 9.15 -3.53
C ALA A 100 3.46 8.47 -4.17
N LEU A 101 3.29 7.33 -4.85
CA LEU A 101 4.35 6.70 -5.63
C LEU A 101 4.85 7.60 -6.76
N ALA A 102 3.94 8.32 -7.45
CA ALA A 102 4.31 9.29 -8.49
C ALA A 102 5.20 10.41 -7.93
N ALA A 103 4.87 10.95 -6.78
CA ALA A 103 5.67 11.97 -6.10
C ALA A 103 7.02 11.39 -5.62
N MET A 104 7.03 10.19 -5.04
CA MET A 104 8.24 9.53 -4.56
C MET A 104 9.23 9.24 -5.69
N ARG A 105 8.77 8.86 -6.89
CA ARG A 105 9.66 8.67 -8.06
C ARG A 105 10.46 9.92 -8.40
N ILE A 106 9.90 11.10 -8.16
CA ILE A 106 10.52 12.39 -8.52
C ILE A 106 11.29 13.00 -7.34
N GLN A 107 10.71 12.97 -6.14
CA GLN A 107 11.21 13.72 -4.99
C GLN A 107 12.07 12.88 -4.05
N ASP A 108 11.80 11.56 -3.95
CA ASP A 108 12.43 10.65 -3.00
C ASP A 108 12.79 9.30 -3.64
N PRO A 109 13.46 9.26 -4.83
CA PRO A 109 13.71 8.02 -5.59
C PRO A 109 14.57 7.02 -4.81
N ASP A 110 15.53 7.47 -4.02
CA ASP A 110 16.40 6.60 -3.21
C ASP A 110 15.59 5.85 -2.16
N PHE A 111 14.65 6.55 -1.49
CA PHE A 111 13.78 5.93 -0.51
C PHE A 111 12.84 4.89 -1.16
N LEU A 112 12.24 5.24 -2.29
CA LEU A 112 11.37 4.32 -3.03
C LEU A 112 12.14 3.06 -3.43
N THR A 113 13.33 3.21 -4.00
CA THR A 113 14.17 2.08 -4.42
C THR A 113 14.57 1.21 -3.21
N MET A 114 14.96 1.82 -2.09
CA MET A 114 15.29 1.11 -0.86
C MET A 114 14.09 0.31 -0.33
N ALA A 115 12.90 0.93 -0.25
CA ALA A 115 11.68 0.29 0.23
C ALA A 115 11.28 -0.91 -0.64
N LEU A 116 11.36 -0.77 -1.98
CA LEU A 116 11.03 -1.84 -2.92
C LEU A 116 12.07 -2.97 -2.95
N SER A 117 13.31 -2.69 -2.54
CA SER A 117 14.39 -3.68 -2.45
C SER A 117 14.39 -4.48 -1.14
N ALA A 118 13.71 -4.02 -0.11
CA ALA A 118 13.69 -4.62 1.23
C ALA A 118 12.78 -5.86 1.33
N GLN A 119 12.88 -6.79 0.37
CA GLN A 119 12.01 -7.98 0.25
C GLN A 119 12.13 -8.98 1.41
N THR A 120 13.08 -8.80 2.31
CA THR A 120 13.23 -9.60 3.53
C THR A 120 12.37 -9.10 4.68
N ASP A 121 11.75 -7.94 4.55
CA ASP A 121 10.85 -7.36 5.56
C ASP A 121 9.58 -8.20 5.72
N VAL A 122 8.98 -8.15 6.90
CA VAL A 122 7.74 -8.86 7.26
C VAL A 122 6.58 -8.49 6.31
N LEU A 123 6.50 -7.25 5.88
CA LEU A 123 5.47 -6.77 4.96
C LEU A 123 5.56 -7.43 3.59
N TRP A 124 6.77 -7.49 3.03
CA TRP A 124 7.00 -8.17 1.75
C TRP A 124 6.72 -9.67 1.82
N LYS A 125 7.05 -10.31 2.95
CA LYS A 125 6.71 -11.72 3.18
C LYS A 125 5.20 -11.95 3.21
N ALA A 126 4.45 -11.09 3.91
CA ALA A 126 2.99 -11.16 3.97
C ALA A 126 2.37 -10.96 2.57
N PHE A 127 2.86 -9.99 1.80
CA PHE A 127 2.42 -9.76 0.43
C PHE A 127 2.73 -10.96 -0.48
N ALA A 128 3.93 -11.53 -0.41
CA ALA A 128 4.33 -12.71 -1.18
C ALA A 128 3.45 -13.93 -0.86
N ILE A 129 3.08 -14.13 0.40
CA ILE A 129 2.15 -15.18 0.82
C ILE A 129 0.77 -14.96 0.18
N ALA A 130 0.24 -13.74 0.23
CA ALA A 130 -1.04 -13.39 -0.38
C ALA A 130 -1.02 -13.63 -1.90
N MET A 131 0.05 -13.22 -2.59
CA MET A 131 0.23 -13.45 -4.02
C MET A 131 0.35 -14.94 -4.35
N THR A 132 0.99 -15.72 -3.48
CA THR A 132 1.07 -17.20 -3.64
C THR A 132 -0.30 -17.86 -3.50
N HIS A 133 -1.12 -17.41 -2.57
CA HIS A 133 -2.51 -17.88 -2.44
C HIS A 133 -3.37 -17.53 -3.67
N LEU A 134 -3.13 -16.37 -4.26
CA LEU A 134 -3.88 -15.90 -5.43
C LEU A 134 -3.48 -16.63 -6.72
N LEU A 135 -2.18 -16.87 -6.95
CA LEU A 135 -1.61 -17.25 -8.24
C LEU A 135 -0.95 -18.65 -8.27
N GLY A 136 -0.68 -19.22 -7.11
CA GLY A 136 0.25 -20.36 -6.98
C GLY A 136 1.72 -19.91 -6.94
N SER A 137 2.61 -20.79 -6.49
CA SER A 137 4.01 -20.44 -6.18
C SER A 137 4.82 -19.95 -7.39
N GLY A 138 4.67 -20.58 -8.56
CA GLY A 138 5.45 -20.23 -9.75
C GLY A 138 5.12 -18.84 -10.30
N LYS A 139 3.84 -18.50 -10.39
CA LYS A 139 3.38 -17.23 -10.96
C LYS A 139 3.48 -16.05 -9.98
N SER A 140 3.43 -16.30 -8.68
CA SER A 140 3.44 -15.26 -7.65
C SER A 140 4.73 -14.44 -7.65
N GLU A 141 5.88 -15.08 -7.84
CA GLU A 141 7.16 -14.37 -7.92
C GLU A 141 7.24 -13.47 -9.16
N LEU A 142 6.82 -13.97 -10.32
CA LEU A 142 6.79 -13.19 -11.56
C LEU A 142 5.84 -11.99 -11.42
N ALA A 143 4.63 -12.20 -10.93
CA ALA A 143 3.64 -11.15 -10.72
C ALA A 143 4.13 -10.10 -9.70
N THR A 144 4.78 -10.52 -8.62
CA THR A 144 5.36 -9.61 -7.62
C THR A 144 6.44 -8.72 -8.25
N ARG A 145 7.36 -9.28 -9.02
CA ARG A 145 8.40 -8.52 -9.73
C ARG A 145 7.79 -7.56 -10.74
N TRP A 146 6.77 -7.99 -11.45
CA TRP A 146 6.04 -7.14 -12.39
C TRP A 146 5.35 -5.96 -11.71
N LEU A 147 4.68 -6.17 -10.56
CA LEU A 147 4.05 -5.11 -9.78
C LEU A 147 5.09 -4.13 -9.18
N ILE A 148 6.22 -4.63 -8.68
CA ILE A 148 7.34 -3.78 -8.22
C ILE A 148 7.85 -2.91 -9.38
N GLY A 149 7.97 -3.48 -10.58
CA GLY A 149 8.37 -2.73 -11.77
C GLY A 149 7.47 -1.53 -12.05
N GLN A 150 6.18 -1.65 -11.82
CA GLN A 150 5.22 -0.55 -12.03
C GLN A 150 5.29 0.55 -10.98
N ALA A 151 5.69 0.22 -9.75
CA ALA A 151 5.95 1.24 -8.74
C ALA A 151 7.09 2.19 -9.18
N LEU A 152 8.03 1.72 -10.01
CA LEU A 152 9.12 2.50 -10.61
C LEU A 152 8.75 3.05 -12.00
N HIS A 153 8.11 2.25 -12.83
CA HIS A 153 7.75 2.54 -14.22
C HIS A 153 6.27 2.24 -14.45
N PRO A 154 5.37 3.21 -14.18
CA PRO A 154 3.93 3.01 -14.30
C PRO A 154 3.51 2.71 -15.75
N ILE A 155 2.47 1.93 -15.91
CA ILE A 155 1.91 1.53 -17.18
C ILE A 155 0.45 1.98 -17.31
N THR A 156 -0.07 1.98 -18.54
CA THR A 156 -1.47 2.34 -18.82
C THR A 156 -2.42 1.20 -18.41
N PRO A 157 -3.72 1.49 -18.18
CA PRO A 157 -4.71 0.45 -17.91
C PRO A 157 -4.77 -0.63 -18.99
N ALA A 158 -4.64 -0.26 -20.27
CA ALA A 158 -4.61 -1.22 -21.38
C ALA A 158 -3.40 -2.16 -21.30
N GLN A 159 -2.22 -1.63 -20.92
CA GLN A 159 -1.04 -2.45 -20.68
C GLN A 159 -1.18 -3.32 -19.43
N SER A 160 -1.80 -2.80 -18.36
CA SER A 160 -2.11 -3.58 -17.15
C SER A 160 -2.95 -4.80 -17.51
N ARG A 161 -4.01 -4.63 -18.28
CA ARG A 161 -4.87 -5.73 -18.76
C ARG A 161 -4.10 -6.75 -19.56
N ALA A 162 -3.42 -6.32 -20.63
CA ALA A 162 -2.68 -7.22 -21.53
C ALA A 162 -1.59 -8.01 -20.81
N GLN A 163 -0.87 -7.37 -19.89
CA GLN A 163 0.20 -8.01 -19.13
C GLN A 163 -0.33 -8.96 -18.04
N ALA A 164 -1.45 -8.62 -17.39
CA ALA A 164 -2.13 -9.50 -16.45
C ALA A 164 -2.62 -10.78 -17.14
N GLU A 165 -3.21 -10.67 -18.33
CA GLU A 165 -3.60 -11.81 -19.19
C GLU A 165 -2.40 -12.68 -19.54
N ALA A 166 -1.29 -12.07 -19.95
CA ALA A 166 -0.07 -12.81 -20.27
C ALA A 166 0.49 -13.60 -19.07
N ILE A 167 0.54 -12.98 -17.88
CA ILE A 167 1.03 -13.64 -16.66
C ILE A 167 0.13 -14.81 -16.27
N THR A 168 -1.19 -14.63 -16.33
CA THR A 168 -2.13 -15.69 -15.93
C THR A 168 -2.21 -16.82 -16.94
N ALA A 169 -1.95 -16.56 -18.22
CA ALA A 169 -1.91 -17.57 -19.29
C ALA A 169 -0.68 -18.49 -19.24
N ILE A 170 0.39 -18.12 -18.51
CA ILE A 170 1.57 -18.96 -18.37
C ILE A 170 1.13 -20.30 -17.73
N ALA A 171 1.39 -21.42 -18.41
CA ALA A 171 1.19 -22.75 -17.84
C ALA A 171 2.08 -22.90 -16.60
N ASN A 172 1.67 -23.72 -15.63
CA ASN A 172 2.38 -23.88 -14.34
C ASN A 172 3.89 -24.08 -14.58
N LEU A 173 4.65 -23.09 -14.09
CA LEU A 173 6.11 -23.13 -14.01
C LEU A 173 6.53 -24.10 -12.92
#